data_a31af005a7bae090ede4f6ab3bb92df6
#
_entry.id   a31af005a7bae090ede4f6ab3bb92df6
#
_cell.length_a   1.000
_cell.length_b   1.000
_cell.length_c   1.000
_cell.angle_alpha   90.00
_cell.angle_beta   90.00
_cell.angle_gamma   90.00
#
_symmetry.space_group_name_H-M   'P 1'
#
loop_
_entity.id
_entity.type
_entity.pdbx_description
1 polymer ?
#
loop_
_entity_poly.entity_id
_entity_poly.type
_entity_poly.pdbx_seq_one_letter_code
_entity_poly.pdbx_strand_id
1 'polypeptide(L)'
;MFERLFALIKKEFLAIKNDKKSLMVVVLPPIVQVILFSFAATLEVKNINLALLNQDDSYKSKELIKDLGSSSYIKSLNIVKSYEDGKYEIDKQKVIAFIVIPSNFSKDLEKGSSKIQVIFDGRRSNTSQIVEGYLNQIILNHYKKEQLNSKINIISRNFYNPNLENFWWIVPSLFASISMVVAMLLTSLSIAREKEL
;
A
#
# COMPACT_ATOMS: atom_id res chain seq x y z
N MET A 1 19.54 40.79 -16.10
CA MET A 1 19.17 39.99 -14.89
C MET A 1 19.44 38.51 -15.10
N PHE A 2 18.99 37.89 -16.18
CA PHE A 2 19.21 36.45 -16.49
C PHE A 2 20.69 36.09 -16.66
N GLU A 3 21.52 36.90 -17.29
CA GLU A 3 22.96 36.62 -17.46
C GLU A 3 23.73 36.53 -16.14
N ARG A 4 23.40 37.41 -15.19
CA ARG A 4 23.99 37.36 -13.84
C ARG A 4 23.57 36.13 -13.06
N LEU A 5 22.30 35.73 -13.21
CA LEU A 5 21.79 34.49 -12.60
C LEU A 5 22.49 33.27 -13.18
N PHE A 6 22.66 33.22 -14.50
CA PHE A 6 23.36 32.11 -15.18
C PHE A 6 24.85 32.05 -14.80
N ALA A 7 25.51 33.19 -14.67
CA ALA A 7 26.90 33.26 -14.21
C ALA A 7 27.04 32.75 -12.77
N LEU A 8 26.09 33.10 -11.87
CA LEU A 8 26.03 32.61 -10.50
C LEU A 8 25.84 31.09 -10.45
N ILE A 9 24.87 30.54 -11.20
CA ILE A 9 24.62 29.09 -11.29
C ILE A 9 25.86 28.36 -11.79
N LYS A 10 26.53 28.88 -12.83
CA LYS A 10 27.74 28.30 -13.37
C LYS A 10 28.88 28.31 -12.36
N LYS A 11 29.04 29.41 -11.62
CA LYS A 11 30.05 29.53 -10.53
C LYS A 11 29.82 28.50 -9.44
N GLU A 12 28.58 28.40 -8.93
CA GLU A 12 28.23 27.44 -7.88
C GLU A 12 28.38 25.98 -8.34
N PHE A 13 27.98 25.68 -9.58
CA PHE A 13 28.17 24.36 -10.16
C PHE A 13 29.66 23.96 -10.26
N LEU A 14 30.51 24.89 -10.69
CA LEU A 14 31.95 24.66 -10.75
C LEU A 14 32.58 24.53 -9.35
N ALA A 15 32.11 25.29 -8.37
CA ALA A 15 32.52 25.20 -6.99
C ALA A 15 32.22 23.81 -6.41
N ILE A 16 30.96 23.30 -6.60
CA ILE A 16 30.57 21.98 -6.18
C ILE A 16 31.37 20.89 -6.90
N LYS A 17 31.58 21.03 -8.22
CA LYS A 17 32.33 20.06 -9.01
C LYS A 17 33.79 19.91 -8.59
N ASN A 18 34.43 21.01 -8.16
CA ASN A 18 35.83 21.05 -7.77
C ASN A 18 36.07 20.71 -6.29
N ASP A 19 35.02 20.74 -5.47
CA ASP A 19 35.08 20.31 -4.07
C ASP A 19 34.50 18.91 -3.89
N LYS A 20 35.39 17.95 -3.65
CA LYS A 20 35.03 16.54 -3.43
C LYS A 20 34.05 16.35 -2.29
N LYS A 21 34.14 17.14 -1.21
CA LYS A 21 33.21 17.06 -0.08
C LYS A 21 31.81 17.51 -0.47
N SER A 22 31.69 18.66 -1.13
CA SER A 22 30.42 19.18 -1.64
C SER A 22 29.80 18.25 -2.68
N LEU A 23 30.59 17.67 -3.56
CA LEU A 23 30.12 16.70 -4.56
C LEU A 23 29.56 15.44 -3.88
N MET A 24 30.20 14.93 -2.84
CA MET A 24 29.75 13.76 -2.09
C MET A 24 28.44 14.05 -1.37
N VAL A 25 28.27 15.22 -0.77
CA VAL A 25 27.01 15.64 -0.09
C VAL A 25 25.84 15.77 -1.07
N VAL A 26 26.09 16.17 -2.31
CA VAL A 26 25.04 16.32 -3.32
C VAL A 26 24.68 14.99 -4.00
N VAL A 27 25.68 14.13 -4.25
CA VAL A 27 25.51 12.90 -5.04
C VAL A 27 25.14 11.68 -4.18
N LEU A 28 25.74 11.56 -2.99
CA LEU A 28 25.56 10.36 -2.16
C LEU A 28 24.11 10.16 -1.67
N PRO A 29 23.41 11.18 -1.15
CA PRO A 29 22.04 10.99 -0.69
C PRO A 29 21.07 10.48 -1.76
N PRO A 30 21.03 11.03 -2.99
CA PRO A 30 20.19 10.49 -4.06
C PRO A 30 20.50 9.03 -4.41
N ILE A 31 21.79 8.65 -4.46
CA ILE A 31 22.19 7.27 -4.75
C ILE A 31 21.71 6.33 -3.64
N VAL A 32 21.97 6.68 -2.38
CA VAL A 32 21.50 5.90 -1.22
C VAL A 32 19.96 5.80 -1.25
N GLN A 33 19.26 6.87 -1.59
CA GLN A 33 17.82 6.92 -1.65
C GLN A 33 17.28 6.01 -2.77
N VAL A 34 17.87 6.01 -3.96
CA VAL A 34 17.50 5.09 -5.06
C VAL A 34 17.70 3.64 -4.63
N ILE A 35 18.83 3.31 -4.00
CA ILE A 35 19.09 1.96 -3.49
C ILE A 35 18.02 1.57 -2.45
N LEU A 36 17.82 2.39 -1.43
CA LEU A 36 16.85 2.11 -0.37
C LEU A 36 15.42 1.92 -0.93
N PHE A 37 14.98 2.80 -1.85
CA PHE A 37 13.65 2.68 -2.46
C PHE A 37 13.53 1.46 -3.36
N SER A 38 14.58 1.06 -4.08
CA SER A 38 14.58 -0.16 -4.89
C SER A 38 14.37 -1.41 -4.03
N PHE A 39 14.99 -1.47 -2.84
CA PHE A 39 14.76 -2.57 -1.89
C PHE A 39 13.41 -2.44 -1.16
N ALA A 40 12.97 -1.23 -0.84
CA ALA A 40 11.69 -1.00 -0.18
C ALA A 40 10.48 -1.18 -1.11
N ALA A 41 10.66 -1.02 -2.43
CA ALA A 41 9.59 -1.18 -3.41
C ALA A 41 9.21 -2.64 -3.70
N THR A 42 10.02 -3.61 -3.29
CA THR A 42 9.65 -5.03 -3.30
C THR A 42 8.75 -5.35 -2.09
N LEU A 43 7.69 -4.60 -1.93
CA LEU A 43 6.71 -4.79 -0.86
C LEU A 43 5.78 -5.96 -1.21
N GLU A 44 6.29 -7.16 -1.07
CA GLU A 44 5.43 -8.32 -0.87
C GLU A 44 4.70 -8.12 0.47
N VAL A 45 3.40 -7.83 0.39
CA VAL A 45 2.58 -7.67 1.60
C VAL A 45 2.33 -9.07 2.17
N LYS A 46 3.05 -9.39 3.24
CA LYS A 46 2.86 -10.64 4.02
C LYS A 46 2.11 -10.35 5.31
N ASN A 47 1.56 -11.40 5.90
CA ASN A 47 0.87 -11.32 7.19
C ASN A 47 -0.38 -10.40 7.17
N ILE A 48 -1.22 -10.56 6.15
CA ILE A 48 -2.45 -9.80 6.00
C ILE A 48 -3.48 -10.27 7.01
N ASN A 49 -4.06 -9.33 7.74
CA ASN A 49 -5.22 -9.59 8.59
C ASN A 49 -6.48 -9.12 7.86
N LEU A 50 -7.49 -9.98 7.78
CA LEU A 50 -8.79 -9.72 7.15
C LEU A 50 -9.92 -9.93 8.15
N ALA A 51 -11.01 -9.17 8.00
CA ALA A 51 -12.30 -9.49 8.62
C ALA A 51 -13.22 -10.11 7.58
N LEU A 52 -14.10 -11.01 7.99
CA LEU A 52 -15.06 -11.67 7.12
C LEU A 52 -16.40 -11.80 7.79
N LEU A 53 -17.45 -11.33 7.12
CA LEU A 53 -18.86 -11.57 7.45
C LEU A 53 -19.43 -12.56 6.44
N ASN A 54 -19.74 -13.76 6.88
CA ASN A 54 -20.45 -14.72 6.05
C ASN A 54 -21.95 -14.72 6.40
N GLN A 55 -22.78 -14.36 5.44
CA GLN A 55 -24.23 -14.39 5.56
C GLN A 55 -24.84 -15.60 4.81
N ASP A 56 -24.01 -16.37 4.09
CA ASP A 56 -24.41 -17.57 3.37
C ASP A 56 -23.86 -18.82 4.06
N ASP A 57 -24.74 -19.64 4.65
CA ASP A 57 -24.36 -20.88 5.35
C ASP A 57 -24.08 -22.07 4.42
N SER A 58 -24.00 -21.84 3.12
CA SER A 58 -23.79 -22.91 2.13
C SER A 58 -22.38 -23.55 2.24
N TYR A 59 -22.27 -24.75 1.71
CA TYR A 59 -20.98 -25.44 1.54
C TYR A 59 -20.02 -24.61 0.68
N LYS A 60 -20.52 -23.96 -0.39
CA LYS A 60 -19.72 -23.17 -1.33
C LYS A 60 -19.08 -21.94 -0.69
N SER A 61 -19.81 -21.25 0.20
CA SER A 61 -19.23 -20.13 0.95
C SER A 61 -18.16 -20.58 1.94
N LYS A 62 -18.37 -21.74 2.60
CA LYS A 62 -17.40 -22.32 3.53
C LYS A 62 -16.10 -22.77 2.85
N GLU A 63 -16.18 -23.32 1.64
CA GLU A 63 -15.00 -23.64 0.83
C GLU A 63 -14.21 -22.41 0.42
N LEU A 64 -14.87 -21.35 -0.03
CA LEU A 64 -14.21 -20.10 -0.35
C LEU A 64 -13.51 -19.50 0.88
N ILE A 65 -14.15 -19.54 2.06
CA ILE A 65 -13.56 -19.09 3.32
C ILE A 65 -12.31 -19.92 3.67
N LYS A 66 -12.36 -21.24 3.46
CA LYS A 66 -11.23 -22.14 3.65
C LYS A 66 -10.06 -21.79 2.73
N ASP A 67 -10.33 -21.55 1.44
CA ASP A 67 -9.30 -21.19 0.47
C ASP A 67 -8.69 -19.81 0.79
N LEU A 68 -9.48 -18.84 1.24
CA LEU A 68 -8.99 -17.56 1.77
C LEU A 68 -8.07 -17.78 2.99
N GLY A 69 -8.54 -18.53 3.99
CA GLY A 69 -7.78 -18.76 5.23
C GLY A 69 -6.52 -19.61 5.06
N SER A 70 -6.43 -20.43 4.00
CA SER A 70 -5.26 -21.27 3.71
C SER A 70 -4.20 -20.58 2.85
N SER A 71 -4.45 -19.34 2.41
CA SER A 71 -3.51 -18.58 1.59
C SER A 71 -2.29 -18.16 2.39
N SER A 72 -1.10 -18.34 1.81
CA SER A 72 0.19 -17.94 2.43
C SER A 72 0.33 -16.44 2.68
N TYR A 73 -0.50 -15.60 2.02
CA TYR A 73 -0.49 -14.16 2.20
C TYR A 73 -1.29 -13.72 3.44
N ILE A 74 -2.28 -14.54 3.88
CA ILE A 74 -3.22 -14.19 4.95
C ILE A 74 -2.73 -14.80 6.27
N LYS A 75 -2.48 -13.93 7.25
CA LYS A 75 -2.09 -14.34 8.61
C LYS A 75 -3.29 -14.70 9.46
N SER A 76 -4.35 -13.90 9.38
CA SER A 76 -5.57 -14.12 10.15
C SER A 76 -6.81 -13.72 9.36
N LEU A 77 -7.85 -14.53 9.50
CA LEU A 77 -9.19 -14.28 8.95
C LEU A 77 -10.16 -14.23 10.13
N ASN A 78 -10.51 -13.01 10.58
CA ASN A 78 -11.38 -12.77 11.72
C ASN A 78 -12.84 -12.85 11.26
N ILE A 79 -13.59 -13.87 11.69
CA ILE A 79 -15.01 -13.97 11.39
C ILE A 79 -15.76 -13.05 12.32
N VAL A 80 -16.47 -12.06 11.75
CA VAL A 80 -17.29 -11.09 12.46
C VAL A 80 -18.78 -11.44 12.34
N LYS A 81 -19.58 -10.97 13.29
CA LYS A 81 -21.00 -11.30 13.37
C LYS A 81 -21.91 -10.27 12.71
N SER A 82 -21.42 -9.04 12.55
CA SER A 82 -22.19 -7.94 11.99
C SER A 82 -21.34 -7.07 11.06
N TYR A 83 -22.00 -6.26 10.24
CA TYR A 83 -21.33 -5.27 9.40
C TYR A 83 -20.62 -4.20 10.24
N GLU A 84 -21.22 -3.82 11.37
CA GLU A 84 -20.63 -2.83 12.30
C GLU A 84 -19.35 -3.34 12.94
N ASP A 85 -19.27 -4.63 13.29
CA ASP A 85 -18.06 -5.25 13.80
C ASP A 85 -16.93 -5.21 12.75
N GLY A 86 -17.25 -5.54 11.49
CA GLY A 86 -16.28 -5.49 10.41
C GLY A 86 -15.77 -4.09 10.14
N LYS A 87 -16.67 -3.10 10.15
CA LYS A 87 -16.31 -1.69 10.04
C LYS A 87 -15.43 -1.24 11.21
N TYR A 88 -15.75 -1.63 12.43
CA TYR A 88 -14.94 -1.33 13.62
C TYR A 88 -13.52 -1.88 13.50
N GLU A 89 -13.33 -3.09 12.97
CA GLU A 89 -12.01 -3.69 12.75
C GLU A 89 -11.16 -2.86 11.76
N ILE A 90 -11.78 -2.31 10.68
CA ILE A 90 -11.12 -1.37 9.75
C ILE A 90 -10.80 -0.04 10.44
N ASP A 91 -11.76 0.54 11.16
CA ASP A 91 -11.60 1.85 11.82
C ASP A 91 -10.46 1.81 12.84
N LYS A 92 -10.32 0.69 13.54
CA LYS A 92 -9.22 0.43 14.49
C LYS A 92 -7.92 -0.05 13.83
N GLN A 93 -7.86 -0.09 12.48
CA GLN A 93 -6.68 -0.53 11.70
C GLN A 93 -6.19 -1.95 12.04
N LYS A 94 -7.05 -2.79 12.59
CA LYS A 94 -6.70 -4.17 12.93
C LYS A 94 -6.64 -5.07 11.70
N VAL A 95 -7.44 -4.73 10.66
CA VAL A 95 -7.51 -5.44 9.38
C VAL A 95 -7.33 -4.46 8.23
N ILE A 96 -6.82 -4.95 7.10
CA ILE A 96 -6.66 -4.15 5.88
C ILE A 96 -7.91 -4.18 5.00
N ALA A 97 -8.66 -5.26 5.07
CA ALA A 97 -9.90 -5.40 4.32
C ALA A 97 -10.96 -6.18 5.12
N PHE A 98 -12.21 -5.87 4.83
CA PHE A 98 -13.39 -6.53 5.34
C PHE A 98 -14.20 -7.10 4.19
N ILE A 99 -14.39 -8.41 4.19
CA ILE A 99 -15.08 -9.18 3.15
C ILE A 99 -16.48 -9.50 3.64
N VAL A 100 -17.48 -9.26 2.78
CA VAL A 100 -18.88 -9.62 3.04
C VAL A 100 -19.34 -10.59 1.95
N ILE A 101 -19.70 -11.80 2.35
CA ILE A 101 -20.34 -12.81 1.51
C ILE A 101 -21.86 -12.71 1.76
N PRO A 102 -22.66 -12.29 0.76
CA PRO A 102 -24.11 -12.09 0.96
C PRO A 102 -24.86 -13.40 1.07
N SER A 103 -26.05 -13.39 1.66
CA SER A 103 -26.88 -14.57 1.91
C SER A 103 -27.37 -15.31 0.64
N ASN A 104 -27.34 -14.64 -0.51
CA ASN A 104 -27.69 -15.21 -1.80
C ASN A 104 -26.47 -15.69 -2.61
N PHE A 105 -25.27 -15.70 -2.02
CA PHE A 105 -24.00 -15.99 -2.72
C PHE A 105 -24.05 -17.30 -3.50
N SER A 106 -24.44 -18.41 -2.85
CA SER A 106 -24.48 -19.74 -3.49
C SER A 106 -25.48 -19.82 -4.63
N LYS A 107 -26.66 -19.22 -4.45
CA LYS A 107 -27.73 -19.19 -5.48
C LYS A 107 -27.29 -18.38 -6.71
N ASP A 108 -26.65 -17.23 -6.48
CA ASP A 108 -26.19 -16.37 -7.56
C ASP A 108 -24.93 -16.97 -8.23
N LEU A 109 -24.17 -17.77 -7.52
CA LEU A 109 -23.04 -18.51 -8.08
C LEU A 109 -23.52 -19.52 -9.15
N GLU A 110 -24.60 -20.22 -8.92
CA GLU A 110 -25.21 -21.12 -9.90
C GLU A 110 -25.73 -20.41 -11.14
N LYS A 111 -26.16 -19.16 -10.97
CA LYS A 111 -26.61 -18.31 -12.08
C LYS A 111 -25.50 -17.57 -12.81
N GLY A 112 -24.25 -17.69 -12.34
CA GLY A 112 -23.11 -16.97 -12.92
C GLY A 112 -23.05 -15.48 -12.61
N SER A 113 -23.77 -15.01 -11.59
CA SER A 113 -23.91 -13.58 -11.24
C SER A 113 -23.50 -13.26 -9.82
N SER A 114 -22.75 -14.15 -9.16
CA SER A 114 -22.37 -13.99 -7.75
C SER A 114 -21.48 -12.76 -7.54
N LYS A 115 -21.68 -12.08 -6.40
CA LYS A 115 -20.97 -10.88 -6.00
C LYS A 115 -20.49 -11.03 -4.57
N ILE A 116 -19.26 -10.56 -4.31
CA ILE A 116 -18.70 -10.43 -2.97
C ILE A 116 -18.30 -8.97 -2.79
N GLN A 117 -18.66 -8.39 -1.65
CA GLN A 117 -18.22 -7.06 -1.32
C GLN A 117 -16.90 -7.13 -0.55
N VAL A 118 -15.93 -6.30 -0.93
CA VAL A 118 -14.69 -6.11 -0.20
C VAL A 118 -14.50 -4.63 0.08
N ILE A 119 -14.32 -4.31 1.35
CA ILE A 119 -14.11 -2.95 1.84
C ILE A 119 -12.67 -2.85 2.32
N PHE A 120 -11.90 -1.95 1.74
CA PHE A 120 -10.48 -1.75 2.06
C PHE A 120 -10.26 -0.52 2.94
N ASP A 121 -9.20 -0.56 3.74
CA ASP A 121 -8.68 0.62 4.42
C ASP A 121 -7.86 1.48 3.44
N GLY A 122 -8.50 2.48 2.85
CA GLY A 122 -7.88 3.38 1.87
C GLY A 122 -6.78 4.29 2.43
N ARG A 123 -6.61 4.37 3.76
CA ARG A 123 -5.47 5.07 4.39
C ARG A 123 -4.16 4.39 4.02
N ARG A 124 -4.19 3.09 3.76
CA ARG A 124 -3.05 2.26 3.33
C ARG A 124 -3.20 1.87 1.85
N SER A 125 -3.36 2.87 0.98
CA SER A 125 -3.75 2.70 -0.42
C SER A 125 -2.89 1.68 -1.19
N ASN A 126 -1.56 1.75 -1.06
CA ASN A 126 -0.65 0.82 -1.72
C ASN A 126 -0.87 -0.64 -1.24
N THR A 127 -0.97 -0.84 0.08
CA THR A 127 -1.25 -2.16 0.66
C THR A 127 -2.61 -2.68 0.19
N SER A 128 -3.64 -1.82 0.17
CA SER A 128 -4.99 -2.19 -0.26
C SER A 128 -5.05 -2.65 -1.71
N GLN A 129 -4.35 -1.97 -2.63
CA GLN A 129 -4.23 -2.38 -4.04
C GLN A 129 -3.57 -3.76 -4.20
N ILE A 130 -2.49 -4.01 -3.45
CA ILE A 130 -1.79 -5.30 -3.49
C ILE A 130 -2.70 -6.41 -2.95
N VAL A 131 -3.39 -6.17 -1.83
CA VAL A 131 -4.32 -7.13 -1.22
C VAL A 131 -5.52 -7.40 -2.13
N GLU A 132 -6.05 -6.40 -2.84
CA GLU A 132 -7.09 -6.58 -3.85
C GLU A 132 -6.62 -7.54 -4.96
N GLY A 133 -5.38 -7.37 -5.43
CA GLY A 133 -4.76 -8.29 -6.39
C GLY A 133 -4.69 -9.73 -5.86
N TYR A 134 -4.29 -9.92 -4.61
CA TYR A 134 -4.24 -11.26 -3.99
C TYR A 134 -5.61 -11.88 -3.83
N LEU A 135 -6.61 -11.12 -3.36
CA LEU A 135 -7.98 -11.62 -3.23
C LEU A 135 -8.56 -12.02 -4.59
N ASN A 136 -8.34 -11.22 -5.63
CA ASN A 136 -8.73 -11.57 -7.00
C ASN A 136 -8.09 -12.89 -7.44
N GLN A 137 -6.80 -13.08 -7.18
CA GLN A 137 -6.09 -14.29 -7.56
C GLN A 137 -6.59 -15.53 -6.79
N ILE A 138 -6.84 -15.42 -5.48
CA ILE A 138 -7.37 -16.51 -4.65
C ILE A 138 -8.76 -16.92 -5.18
N ILE A 139 -9.62 -15.95 -5.43
CA ILE A 139 -10.97 -16.19 -5.93
C ILE A 139 -10.95 -16.81 -7.32
N LEU A 140 -10.11 -16.35 -8.23
CA LEU A 140 -9.94 -16.94 -9.56
C LEU A 140 -9.42 -18.39 -9.48
N ASN A 141 -8.51 -18.68 -8.56
CA ASN A 141 -7.99 -20.04 -8.36
C ASN A 141 -9.05 -20.96 -7.77
N HIS A 142 -9.89 -20.45 -6.85
CA HIS A 142 -11.04 -21.19 -6.32
C HIS A 142 -11.99 -21.62 -7.44
N TYR A 143 -12.32 -20.73 -8.39
CA TYR A 143 -13.15 -21.05 -9.55
C TYR A 143 -12.57 -22.14 -10.44
N LYS A 144 -11.27 -22.01 -10.77
CA LYS A 144 -10.60 -23.00 -11.62
C LYS A 144 -10.60 -24.38 -10.97
N LYS A 145 -10.44 -24.43 -9.66
CA LYS A 145 -10.43 -25.67 -8.88
C LYS A 145 -11.80 -26.35 -8.86
N GLU A 146 -12.85 -25.56 -8.68
CA GLU A 146 -14.24 -26.03 -8.61
C GLU A 146 -14.88 -26.25 -10.00
N GLN A 147 -14.15 -26.01 -11.09
CA GLN A 147 -14.65 -26.09 -12.48
C GLN A 147 -15.94 -25.27 -12.70
N LEU A 148 -16.10 -24.19 -11.96
CA LEU A 148 -17.27 -23.34 -12.04
C LEU A 148 -17.24 -22.53 -13.33
N ASN A 149 -18.26 -22.62 -14.17
CA ASN A 149 -18.43 -21.84 -15.39
C ASN A 149 -18.81 -20.37 -15.12
N SER A 150 -18.97 -20.01 -13.87
CA SER A 150 -19.48 -18.71 -13.44
C SER A 150 -18.40 -17.87 -12.76
N LYS A 151 -18.39 -16.56 -13.02
CA LYS A 151 -17.44 -15.62 -12.42
C LYS A 151 -18.05 -14.98 -11.17
N ILE A 152 -17.30 -14.89 -10.06
CA ILE A 152 -17.65 -14.02 -8.93
C ILE A 152 -17.17 -12.60 -9.27
N ASN A 153 -18.05 -11.64 -9.18
CA ASN A 153 -17.66 -10.24 -9.29
C ASN A 153 -17.30 -9.70 -7.90
N ILE A 154 -16.08 -9.22 -7.77
CA ILE A 154 -15.67 -8.50 -6.57
C ILE A 154 -16.15 -7.06 -6.71
N ILE A 155 -16.96 -6.61 -5.75
CA ILE A 155 -17.33 -5.19 -5.62
C ILE A 155 -16.42 -4.62 -4.52
N SER A 156 -15.36 -3.93 -4.92
CA SER A 156 -14.45 -3.25 -4.00
C SER A 156 -14.98 -1.87 -3.63
N ARG A 157 -14.80 -1.50 -2.37
CA ARG A 157 -15.05 -0.16 -1.85
C ARG A 157 -13.91 0.24 -0.91
N ASN A 158 -13.37 1.41 -1.14
CA ASN A 158 -12.27 1.92 -0.33
C ASN A 158 -12.78 2.99 0.64
N PHE A 159 -12.55 2.80 1.92
CA PHE A 159 -12.81 3.81 2.93
C PHE A 159 -11.65 4.80 3.00
N TYR A 160 -11.94 6.06 3.33
CA TYR A 160 -11.01 7.19 3.53
C TYR A 160 -10.27 7.69 2.29
N ASN A 161 -9.99 6.82 1.32
CA ASN A 161 -9.37 7.17 0.05
C ASN A 161 -10.03 6.36 -1.07
N PRO A 162 -11.20 6.81 -1.59
CA PRO A 162 -12.01 6.03 -2.52
C PRO A 162 -11.30 5.63 -3.81
N ASN A 163 -10.42 6.49 -4.31
CA ASN A 163 -9.69 6.27 -5.55
C ASN A 163 -8.35 5.57 -5.35
N LEU A 164 -7.95 5.24 -4.11
CA LEU A 164 -6.64 4.70 -3.73
C LEU A 164 -5.49 5.56 -4.29
N GLU A 165 -5.66 6.89 -4.30
CA GLU A 165 -4.66 7.80 -4.82
C GLU A 165 -3.41 7.79 -3.94
N ASN A 166 -2.30 7.37 -4.51
CA ASN A 166 -1.01 7.32 -3.81
C ASN A 166 -0.49 8.70 -3.42
N PHE A 167 -0.94 9.77 -4.11
CA PHE A 167 -0.58 11.16 -3.84
C PHE A 167 -0.76 11.53 -2.37
N TRP A 168 -1.90 11.20 -1.77
CA TRP A 168 -2.24 11.54 -0.38
C TRP A 168 -1.36 10.85 0.66
N TRP A 169 -0.69 9.80 0.28
CA TRP A 169 0.26 9.08 1.13
C TRP A 169 1.72 9.46 0.83
N ILE A 170 2.08 9.55 -0.46
CA ILE A 170 3.46 9.80 -0.90
C ILE A 170 3.89 11.23 -0.56
N VAL A 171 3.05 12.23 -0.81
CA VAL A 171 3.44 13.64 -0.61
C VAL A 171 3.79 13.97 0.83
N PRO A 172 3.00 13.62 1.85
CA PRO A 172 3.40 13.84 3.25
C PRO A 172 4.67 13.09 3.64
N SER A 173 4.85 11.86 3.13
CA SER A 173 6.04 11.04 3.40
C SER A 173 7.31 11.64 2.82
N LEU A 174 7.22 12.14 1.58
CA LEU A 174 8.33 12.85 0.92
C LEU A 174 8.67 14.15 1.64
N PHE A 175 7.66 14.93 2.05
CA PHE A 175 7.88 16.17 2.78
C PHE A 175 8.61 15.91 4.10
N ALA A 176 8.20 14.91 4.87
CA ALA A 176 8.86 14.51 6.10
C ALA A 176 10.32 14.06 5.85
N SER A 177 10.56 13.24 4.83
CA SER A 177 11.89 12.75 4.47
C SER A 177 12.82 13.87 4.03
N ILE A 178 12.36 14.77 3.18
CA ILE A 178 13.14 15.93 2.70
C ILE A 178 13.46 16.86 3.87
N SER A 179 12.48 17.16 4.73
CA SER A 179 12.69 18.01 5.90
C SER A 179 13.77 17.44 6.84
N MET A 180 13.76 16.12 7.05
CA MET A 180 14.76 15.43 7.87
C MET A 180 16.17 15.56 7.25
N VAL A 181 16.31 15.33 5.94
CA VAL A 181 17.60 15.43 5.24
C VAL A 181 18.12 16.87 5.28
N VAL A 182 17.25 17.86 5.02
CA VAL A 182 17.65 19.28 5.07
C VAL A 182 18.07 19.70 6.48
N ALA A 183 17.34 19.28 7.52
CA ALA A 183 17.72 19.54 8.90
C ALA A 183 19.10 18.96 9.25
N MET A 184 19.38 17.70 8.86
CA MET A 184 20.67 17.07 9.07
C MET A 184 21.81 17.80 8.34
N LEU A 185 21.59 18.20 7.08
CA LEU A 185 22.58 18.92 6.29
C LEU A 185 22.89 20.30 6.89
N LEU A 186 21.86 21.08 7.27
CA LEU A 186 22.05 22.39 7.88
C LEU A 186 22.78 22.29 9.21
N THR A 187 22.45 21.32 10.04
CA THR A 187 23.13 21.10 11.32
C THR A 187 24.62 20.73 11.11
N SER A 188 24.89 19.82 10.16
CA SER A 188 26.25 19.41 9.83
C SER A 188 27.10 20.55 9.29
N LEU A 189 26.54 21.38 8.42
CA LEU A 189 27.21 22.58 7.89
C LEU A 189 27.47 23.63 8.97
N SER A 190 26.53 23.82 9.92
CA SER A 190 26.70 24.74 11.05
C SER A 190 27.87 24.33 11.94
N ILE A 191 27.92 23.03 12.29
CA ILE A 191 29.03 22.49 13.11
C ILE A 191 30.38 22.58 12.38
N ALA A 192 30.38 22.32 11.07
CA ALA A 192 31.61 22.43 10.28
C ALA A 192 32.17 23.87 10.28
N ARG A 193 31.30 24.86 10.12
CA ARG A 193 31.69 26.29 10.16
C ARG A 193 32.23 26.73 11.54
N GLU A 194 31.61 26.26 12.63
CA GLU A 194 32.10 26.58 13.98
C GLU A 194 33.47 25.99 14.29
N LYS A 195 33.88 24.91 13.60
CA LYS A 195 35.19 24.31 13.76
C LYS A 195 36.28 24.95 12.89
N GLU A 196 35.90 25.70 11.86
CA GLU A 196 36.84 26.40 10.97
C GLU A 196 37.15 27.85 11.43
N LEU A 197 36.42 28.34 12.45
CA LEU A 197 36.65 29.62 13.13
C LEU A 197 37.43 29.41 14.42
#